data_7603eb8db7c5379d4e1686244a72412c
#
_entry.id   7603eb8db7c5379d4e1686244a72412c
#
_cell.length_a   1.000
_cell.length_b   1.000
_cell.length_c   1.000
_cell.angle_alpha   90.00
_cell.angle_beta   90.00
_cell.angle_gamma   90.00
#
_symmetry.space_group_name_H-M   'P 1'
#
loop_
_entity.id
_entity.type
_entity.pdbx_description
1 polymer ?
#
loop_
_entity_poly.entity_id
_entity_poly.type
_entity_poly.pdbx_seq_one_letter_code
_entity_poly.pdbx_strand_id
1 'polypeptide(L)'
;YEIRLSLVGSEMCIRDSAPSVPINVSTQANLVSLHSCNFWYKNGAKRMIMARELNKEQLKYIMANKPEGMEIEIFVHGAICFAYSGRCFLSVYLSCRSANLGDCSQSCRWAYNMYLEEKNKPGNLMPVETDENGTYILSSKDLCLIKEIPQIIEMGVDSLKIEGRLKTEYYLASVVNVYRNAIDDYMANPEGYDYTKYLKELEKVKTRGLTTFYFNDRNNRDFQEYEGKQYNPCLLYTSDAA
;
A
#
# COMPACT_ATOMS: atom_id res chain seq x y z
N TYR A 1 16.01 18.88 -16.57
CA TYR A 1 15.76 18.37 -15.22
C TYR A 1 14.36 17.75 -15.20
N GLU A 2 14.28 16.42 -15.23
CA GLU A 2 13.04 15.72 -14.88
C GLU A 2 12.79 15.87 -13.39
N ILE A 3 11.78 16.61 -13.02
CA ILE A 3 11.29 16.66 -11.63
C ILE A 3 10.59 15.31 -11.37
N ARG A 4 11.33 14.36 -10.83
CA ARG A 4 10.72 13.12 -10.31
C ARG A 4 10.07 13.44 -8.98
N LEU A 5 8.75 13.45 -8.97
CA LEU A 5 7.88 13.78 -7.82
C LEU A 5 8.04 12.83 -6.60
N SER A 6 9.05 11.99 -6.57
CA SER A 6 9.20 10.91 -5.57
C SER A 6 10.47 11.01 -4.71
N LEU A 7 11.24 12.07 -4.83
CA LEU A 7 12.51 12.23 -4.11
C LEU A 7 12.34 13.03 -2.83
N VAL A 8 12.85 12.53 -1.72
CA VAL A 8 12.87 13.24 -0.43
C VAL A 8 13.63 14.59 -0.51
N GLY A 9 14.51 14.77 -1.48
CA GLY A 9 15.16 16.05 -1.76
C GLY A 9 14.42 16.95 -2.75
N SER A 10 13.42 16.44 -3.47
CA SER A 10 12.70 17.22 -4.49
C SER A 10 11.60 18.11 -3.91
N GLU A 11 11.08 17.79 -2.73
CA GLU A 11 10.09 18.62 -2.04
C GLU A 11 10.67 20.01 -1.71
N MET A 12 11.93 20.07 -1.32
CA MET A 12 12.62 21.35 -1.08
C MET A 12 12.76 22.16 -2.39
N CYS A 13 13.14 21.50 -3.48
CA CYS A 13 13.25 22.13 -4.81
C CYS A 13 11.89 22.58 -5.35
N ILE A 14 10.83 21.80 -5.13
CA ILE A 14 9.46 22.16 -5.54
C ILE A 14 9.01 23.41 -4.78
N ARG A 15 9.20 23.48 -3.47
CA ARG A 15 8.85 24.63 -2.66
C ARG A 15 9.54 25.91 -3.15
N ASP A 16 10.82 25.82 -3.47
CA ASP A 16 11.61 26.98 -3.88
C ASP A 16 11.25 27.45 -5.30
N SER A 17 10.89 26.50 -6.18
CA SER A 17 10.55 26.77 -7.58
C SER A 17 9.07 27.10 -7.81
N ALA A 18 8.17 26.59 -6.95
CA ALA A 18 6.73 26.76 -7.05
C ALA A 18 6.08 26.90 -5.66
N PRO A 19 6.33 28.00 -4.95
CA PRO A 19 5.94 28.15 -3.54
C PRO A 19 4.43 28.15 -3.29
N SER A 20 3.61 28.36 -4.31
CA SER A 20 2.14 28.29 -4.23
C SER A 20 1.57 26.87 -4.32
N VAL A 21 2.39 25.89 -4.71
CA VAL A 21 1.95 24.49 -4.84
C VAL A 21 2.05 23.77 -3.49
N PRO A 22 0.95 23.18 -2.99
CA PRO A 22 0.99 22.40 -1.75
C PRO A 22 1.90 21.17 -1.88
N ILE A 23 2.81 20.99 -0.92
CA ILE A 23 3.73 19.87 -0.89
C ILE A 23 3.14 18.72 -0.08
N ASN A 24 3.14 17.52 -0.66
CA ASN A 24 2.74 16.28 -0.01
C ASN A 24 3.97 15.41 0.20
N VAL A 25 4.26 15.05 1.46
CA VAL A 25 5.41 14.19 1.80
C VAL A 25 5.03 12.73 1.62
N SER A 26 5.79 12.04 0.78
CA SER A 26 5.54 10.65 0.43
C SER A 26 5.79 9.69 1.61
N THR A 27 5.11 8.54 1.58
CA THR A 27 5.37 7.39 2.48
C THR A 27 6.83 6.91 2.42
N GLN A 28 7.57 7.17 1.33
CA GLN A 28 9.00 6.86 1.23
C GLN A 28 9.86 7.66 2.22
N ALA A 29 9.35 8.77 2.77
CA ALA A 29 10.00 9.49 3.87
C ALA A 29 9.85 8.79 5.22
N ASN A 30 9.17 7.63 5.26
CA ASN A 30 8.95 6.82 6.45
C ASN A 30 8.31 7.59 7.61
N LEU A 31 7.14 8.18 7.33
CA LEU A 31 6.39 8.97 8.32
C LEU A 31 5.66 8.03 9.29
N VAL A 32 6.28 7.74 10.43
CA VAL A 32 5.76 6.82 11.47
C VAL A 32 5.47 7.50 12.80
N SER A 33 5.65 8.81 12.91
CA SER A 33 5.48 9.54 14.18
C SER A 33 5.02 10.98 13.97
N LEU A 34 4.37 11.54 14.99
CA LEU A 34 4.01 12.96 15.00
C LEU A 34 5.24 13.87 14.86
N HIS A 35 6.40 13.46 15.41
CA HIS A 35 7.63 14.25 15.32
C HIS A 35 8.10 14.37 13.87
N SER A 36 8.09 13.28 13.10
CA SER A 36 8.45 13.32 11.69
C SER A 36 7.45 14.16 10.88
N CYS A 37 6.16 14.07 11.17
CA CYS A 37 5.14 14.92 10.54
C CYS A 37 5.37 16.39 10.85
N ASN A 38 5.60 16.74 12.12
CA ASN A 38 5.86 18.12 12.54
C ASN A 38 7.14 18.70 11.91
N PHE A 39 8.18 17.87 11.72
CA PHE A 39 9.38 18.30 11.02
C PHE A 39 9.05 18.79 9.59
N TRP A 40 8.36 17.96 8.82
CA TRP A 40 8.01 18.30 7.46
C TRP A 40 7.02 19.45 7.37
N TYR A 41 6.02 19.50 8.27
CA TYR A 41 5.06 20.59 8.33
C TYR A 41 5.74 21.94 8.58
N LYS A 42 6.67 22.00 9.54
CA LYS A 42 7.48 23.19 9.81
C LYS A 42 8.35 23.60 8.62
N ASN A 43 8.71 22.67 7.75
CA ASN A 43 9.44 22.92 6.52
C ASN A 43 8.53 23.22 5.31
N GLY A 44 7.24 23.47 5.53
CA GLY A 44 6.30 23.95 4.52
C GLY A 44 5.52 22.87 3.76
N ALA A 45 5.63 21.60 4.17
CA ALA A 45 4.77 20.56 3.63
C ALA A 45 3.37 20.65 4.24
N LYS A 46 2.33 20.38 3.45
CA LYS A 46 0.95 20.45 3.88
C LYS A 46 0.38 19.08 4.26
N ARG A 47 0.61 18.05 3.43
CA ARG A 47 0.04 16.71 3.62
C ARG A 47 1.12 15.68 3.88
N MET A 48 0.88 14.84 4.89
CA MET A 48 1.76 13.75 5.30
C MET A 48 1.14 12.42 4.91
N ILE A 49 1.78 11.68 4.00
CA ILE A 49 1.35 10.33 3.63
C ILE A 49 2.00 9.35 4.58
N MET A 50 1.22 8.82 5.51
CA MET A 50 1.71 7.96 6.58
C MET A 50 2.22 6.62 6.06
N ALA A 51 3.20 6.09 6.76
CA ALA A 51 3.70 4.74 6.51
C ALA A 51 2.66 3.68 6.92
N ARG A 52 2.65 2.53 6.23
CA ARG A 52 1.69 1.44 6.47
C ARG A 52 1.96 0.65 7.75
N GLU A 53 3.08 0.91 8.39
CA GLU A 53 3.52 0.27 9.63
C GLU A 53 2.82 0.82 10.88
N LEU A 54 2.05 1.90 10.75
CA LEU A 54 1.27 2.48 11.83
C LEU A 54 0.02 1.66 12.13
N ASN A 55 -0.25 1.47 13.42
CA ASN A 55 -1.53 0.96 13.89
C ASN A 55 -2.52 2.10 14.18
N LYS A 56 -3.78 1.72 14.42
CA LYS A 56 -4.86 2.68 14.65
C LYS A 56 -4.65 3.56 15.88
N GLU A 57 -4.03 3.06 16.96
CA GLU A 57 -3.80 3.84 18.18
C GLU A 57 -2.74 4.93 17.96
N GLN A 58 -1.69 4.60 17.20
CA GLN A 58 -0.68 5.57 16.78
C GLN A 58 -1.29 6.63 15.85
N LEU A 59 -2.14 6.21 14.93
CA LEU A 59 -2.84 7.13 14.03
C LEU A 59 -3.77 8.06 14.80
N LYS A 60 -4.58 7.54 15.75
CA LYS A 60 -5.42 8.35 16.64
C LYS A 60 -4.62 9.40 17.39
N TYR A 61 -3.47 8.98 17.96
CA TYR A 61 -2.59 9.91 18.66
C TYR A 61 -2.10 11.03 17.73
N ILE A 62 -1.69 10.71 16.51
CA ILE A 62 -1.23 11.69 15.53
C ILE A 62 -2.37 12.65 15.17
N MET A 63 -3.56 12.12 14.88
CA MET A 63 -4.73 12.94 14.51
C MET A 63 -5.13 13.91 15.63
N ALA A 64 -5.12 13.45 16.87
CA ALA A 64 -5.48 14.26 18.04
C ALA A 64 -4.45 15.37 18.38
N ASN A 65 -3.19 15.21 17.96
CA ASN A 65 -2.08 16.10 18.33
C ASN A 65 -1.41 16.81 17.16
N LYS A 66 -1.89 16.61 15.92
CA LYS A 66 -1.34 17.30 14.75
C LYS A 66 -1.65 18.80 14.80
N PRO A 67 -0.75 19.65 14.29
CA PRO A 67 -1.06 21.08 14.11
C PRO A 67 -2.29 21.29 13.24
N GLU A 68 -3.03 22.34 13.53
CA GLU A 68 -4.11 22.82 12.67
C GLU A 68 -3.57 23.12 11.25
N GLY A 69 -4.31 22.71 10.23
CA GLY A 69 -3.92 22.86 8.82
C GLY A 69 -2.99 21.80 8.27
N MET A 70 -2.40 20.93 9.10
CA MET A 70 -1.70 19.73 8.64
C MET A 70 -2.71 18.69 8.18
N GLU A 71 -2.52 18.14 6.98
CA GLU A 71 -3.34 17.06 6.44
C GLU A 71 -2.63 15.71 6.58
N ILE A 72 -3.39 14.66 6.93
CA ILE A 72 -2.91 13.29 7.04
C ILE A 72 -3.59 12.42 6.00
N GLU A 73 -2.78 11.69 5.22
CA GLU A 73 -3.22 10.70 4.24
C GLU A 73 -2.76 9.31 4.65
N ILE A 74 -3.65 8.33 4.58
CA ILE A 74 -3.33 6.92 4.86
C ILE A 74 -3.67 6.02 3.70
N PHE A 75 -2.93 4.92 3.55
CA PHE A 75 -3.32 3.86 2.63
C PHE A 75 -4.48 3.05 3.22
N VAL A 76 -5.49 2.78 2.41
CA VAL A 76 -6.67 2.00 2.80
C VAL A 76 -6.87 0.75 1.95
N HIS A 77 -6.28 0.68 0.75
CA HIS A 77 -6.43 -0.47 -0.13
C HIS A 77 -5.24 -0.66 -1.06
N GLY A 78 -5.05 -1.92 -1.48
CA GLY A 78 -4.13 -2.32 -2.53
C GLY A 78 -2.84 -2.94 -2.02
N ALA A 79 -1.86 -3.04 -2.91
CA ALA A 79 -0.63 -3.76 -2.69
C ALA A 79 0.18 -3.26 -1.48
N ILE A 80 0.46 -4.15 -0.53
CA ILE A 80 1.35 -3.86 0.60
C ILE A 80 2.80 -4.14 0.21
N CYS A 81 3.73 -3.28 0.64
CA CYS A 81 5.15 -3.52 0.53
C CYS A 81 5.62 -4.51 1.60
N PHE A 82 6.42 -5.52 1.22
CA PHE A 82 7.08 -6.40 2.18
C PHE A 82 8.19 -5.68 2.97
N ALA A 83 8.88 -4.75 2.32
CA ALA A 83 9.90 -3.95 2.96
C ALA A 83 9.31 -2.78 3.74
N TYR A 84 10.03 -2.36 4.77
CA TYR A 84 9.71 -1.14 5.52
C TYR A 84 9.63 0.07 4.59
N SER A 85 8.72 0.99 4.83
CA SER A 85 8.49 2.17 3.97
C SER A 85 9.78 2.97 3.78
N GLY A 86 10.18 3.18 2.53
CA GLY A 86 11.42 3.89 2.17
C GLY A 86 12.73 3.12 2.45
N ARG A 87 12.70 1.79 2.65
CA ARG A 87 13.89 0.99 3.02
C ARG A 87 14.04 -0.29 2.18
N CYS A 88 13.62 -0.27 0.92
CA CYS A 88 13.71 -1.43 0.04
C CYS A 88 14.95 -1.36 -0.86
N PHE A 89 15.76 -2.44 -0.87
CA PHE A 89 16.87 -2.61 -1.81
C PHE A 89 16.61 -3.68 -2.87
N LEU A 90 15.58 -4.51 -2.70
CA LEU A 90 15.33 -5.64 -3.60
C LEU A 90 15.05 -5.17 -5.05
N SER A 91 14.27 -4.10 -5.21
CA SER A 91 13.94 -3.56 -6.52
C SER A 91 15.18 -3.02 -7.24
N VAL A 92 16.05 -2.28 -6.57
CA VAL A 92 17.28 -1.77 -7.20
C VAL A 92 18.26 -2.91 -7.51
N TYR A 93 18.35 -3.90 -6.64
CA TYR A 93 19.23 -5.04 -6.82
C TYR A 93 18.84 -5.90 -8.03
N LEU A 94 17.54 -6.21 -8.20
CA LEU A 94 17.05 -7.10 -9.25
C LEU A 94 16.73 -6.40 -10.58
N SER A 95 16.47 -5.09 -10.58
CA SER A 95 15.98 -4.38 -11.77
C SER A 95 16.56 -2.99 -11.99
N CYS A 96 17.55 -2.58 -11.19
CA CYS A 96 18.15 -1.24 -11.22
C CYS A 96 17.10 -0.09 -11.02
N ARG A 97 15.92 -0.39 -10.48
CA ARG A 97 14.84 0.58 -10.21
C ARG A 97 14.72 0.83 -8.72
N SER A 98 14.85 2.09 -8.30
CA SER A 98 14.83 2.43 -6.87
C SER A 98 13.43 2.57 -6.31
N ALA A 99 13.01 1.59 -5.52
CA ALA A 99 11.74 1.66 -4.78
C ALA A 99 11.70 2.81 -3.76
N ASN A 100 12.85 3.18 -3.19
CA ASN A 100 12.97 4.27 -2.23
C ASN A 100 12.76 5.65 -2.87
N LEU A 101 12.91 5.72 -4.20
CA LEU A 101 12.62 6.90 -5.01
C LEU A 101 11.26 6.82 -5.72
N GLY A 102 10.39 5.89 -5.31
CA GLY A 102 9.08 5.70 -5.89
C GLY A 102 9.05 4.88 -7.18
N ASP A 103 10.18 4.37 -7.67
CA ASP A 103 10.29 3.58 -8.89
C ASP A 103 10.43 2.08 -8.61
N CYS A 104 9.42 1.50 -7.92
CA CYS A 104 9.40 0.10 -7.54
C CYS A 104 9.02 -0.80 -8.71
N SER A 105 9.83 -1.84 -8.98
CA SER A 105 9.53 -2.90 -9.97
C SER A 105 8.60 -3.99 -9.42
N GLN A 106 8.29 -3.96 -8.12
CA GLN A 106 7.57 -5.03 -7.41
C GLN A 106 8.21 -6.42 -7.53
N SER A 107 9.52 -6.48 -7.61
CA SER A 107 10.27 -7.74 -7.76
C SER A 107 9.98 -8.77 -6.65
N CYS A 108 9.63 -8.34 -5.44
CA CYS A 108 9.15 -9.25 -4.38
C CYS A 108 7.87 -10.02 -4.72
N ARG A 109 7.21 -9.69 -5.84
CA ARG A 109 5.96 -10.30 -6.31
C ARG A 109 6.10 -11.03 -7.64
N TRP A 110 7.30 -11.10 -8.19
CA TRP A 110 7.56 -11.92 -9.37
C TRP A 110 7.44 -13.40 -9.01
N ALA A 111 7.10 -14.22 -9.99
CA ALA A 111 7.17 -15.65 -9.84
C ALA A 111 8.64 -16.09 -9.83
N TYR A 112 9.00 -16.96 -8.88
CA TYR A 112 10.34 -17.51 -8.74
C TYR A 112 10.28 -19.03 -8.70
N ASN A 113 11.28 -19.67 -9.30
CA ASN A 113 11.54 -21.08 -9.09
C ASN A 113 12.63 -21.23 -8.02
N MET A 114 12.42 -22.11 -7.05
CA MET A 114 13.43 -22.44 -6.06
C MET A 114 14.16 -23.71 -6.43
N TYR A 115 15.47 -23.72 -6.24
CA TYR A 115 16.31 -24.87 -6.44
C TYR A 115 17.17 -25.12 -5.21
N LEU A 116 17.39 -26.38 -4.88
CA LEU A 116 18.38 -26.82 -3.91
C LEU A 116 19.66 -27.19 -4.65
N GLU A 117 20.79 -26.75 -4.15
CA GLU A 117 22.09 -27.16 -4.62
C GLU A 117 22.87 -27.75 -3.45
N GLU A 118 23.44 -28.95 -3.66
CA GLU A 118 24.36 -29.53 -2.68
C GLU A 118 25.70 -28.77 -2.75
N LYS A 119 26.11 -28.21 -1.62
CA LYS A 119 27.31 -27.37 -1.54
C LYS A 119 28.58 -28.02 -2.11
N ASN A 120 28.68 -29.37 -1.99
CA ASN A 120 29.83 -30.13 -2.46
C ASN A 120 29.69 -30.64 -3.90
N LYS A 121 28.53 -30.36 -4.54
CA LYS A 121 28.23 -30.74 -5.94
C LYS A 121 27.62 -29.55 -6.68
N PRO A 122 28.37 -28.44 -6.87
CA PRO A 122 27.87 -27.26 -7.53
C PRO A 122 27.46 -27.56 -8.98
N GLY A 123 26.39 -26.90 -9.43
CA GLY A 123 25.81 -27.07 -10.77
C GLY A 123 24.73 -28.13 -10.87
N ASN A 124 24.51 -28.97 -9.83
CA ASN A 124 23.41 -29.91 -9.78
C ASN A 124 22.20 -29.30 -9.06
N LEU A 125 21.38 -28.55 -9.78
CA LEU A 125 20.19 -27.85 -9.26
C LEU A 125 19.02 -28.82 -9.19
N MET A 126 18.52 -29.09 -8.00
CA MET A 126 17.33 -29.90 -7.75
C MET A 126 16.13 -28.94 -7.59
N PRO A 127 15.13 -29.01 -8.50
CA PRO A 127 13.95 -28.17 -8.38
C PRO A 127 13.18 -28.48 -7.08
N VAL A 128 12.76 -27.45 -6.39
CA VAL A 128 11.79 -27.56 -5.29
C VAL A 128 10.42 -27.35 -5.89
N GLU A 129 9.64 -28.42 -5.96
CA GLU A 129 8.25 -28.31 -6.41
C GLU A 129 7.45 -27.56 -5.34
N THR A 130 6.84 -26.49 -5.77
CA THR A 130 5.78 -25.80 -5.06
C THR A 130 4.50 -25.98 -5.87
N ASP A 131 3.46 -25.28 -5.69
CA ASP A 131 2.20 -25.52 -6.40
C ASP A 131 2.28 -25.26 -7.93
N GLU A 132 1.17 -25.46 -8.64
CA GLU A 132 1.04 -25.32 -10.10
C GLU A 132 1.39 -23.89 -10.60
N ASN A 133 1.51 -22.91 -9.71
CA ASN A 133 1.73 -21.50 -10.04
C ASN A 133 3.14 -20.98 -9.67
N GLY A 134 4.00 -21.84 -9.12
CA GLY A 134 5.36 -21.48 -8.70
C GLY A 134 5.47 -21.01 -7.25
N THR A 135 6.69 -20.69 -6.84
CA THR A 135 6.99 -20.19 -5.49
C THR A 135 7.05 -18.67 -5.51
N TYR A 136 6.20 -18.03 -4.72
CA TYR A 136 6.23 -16.59 -4.53
C TYR A 136 7.05 -16.24 -3.29
N ILE A 137 8.23 -15.69 -3.51
CA ILE A 137 9.06 -15.19 -2.41
C ILE A 137 8.48 -13.84 -1.96
N LEU A 138 8.18 -13.72 -0.65
CA LEU A 138 7.75 -12.46 -0.04
C LEU A 138 6.44 -11.88 -0.57
N SER A 139 5.51 -12.72 -1.03
CA SER A 139 4.20 -12.27 -1.52
C SER A 139 3.30 -11.83 -0.37
N SER A 140 3.08 -10.52 -0.23
CA SER A 140 2.14 -9.97 0.75
C SER A 140 0.72 -9.95 0.22
N LYS A 141 -0.27 -10.23 1.08
CA LYS A 141 -1.69 -9.95 0.82
C LYS A 141 -1.90 -8.47 0.56
N ASP A 142 -2.99 -8.12 -0.10
CA ASP A 142 -3.33 -6.72 -0.35
C ASP A 142 -4.05 -6.10 0.87
N LEU A 143 -3.74 -4.84 1.17
CA LEU A 143 -4.42 -4.08 2.23
C LEU A 143 -5.90 -3.89 1.89
N CYS A 144 -6.76 -4.04 2.89
CA CYS A 144 -8.18 -3.71 2.79
C CYS A 144 -8.70 -3.21 4.13
N LEU A 145 -9.01 -1.94 4.22
CA LEU A 145 -9.57 -1.30 5.41
C LEU A 145 -11.05 -0.92 5.24
N ILE A 146 -11.77 -1.60 4.37
CA ILE A 146 -13.19 -1.30 4.10
C ILE A 146 -14.06 -1.43 5.36
N LYS A 147 -13.76 -2.38 6.22
CA LYS A 147 -14.41 -2.57 7.52
C LYS A 147 -14.13 -1.43 8.48
N GLU A 148 -12.98 -0.80 8.34
CA GLU A 148 -12.46 0.21 9.25
C GLU A 148 -12.84 1.65 8.85
N ILE A 149 -13.59 1.82 7.76
CA ILE A 149 -14.03 3.13 7.25
C ILE A 149 -14.70 3.99 8.33
N PRO A 150 -15.62 3.46 9.17
CA PRO A 150 -16.20 4.22 10.27
C PRO A 150 -15.15 4.84 11.19
N GLN A 151 -14.23 4.02 11.68
CA GLN A 151 -13.20 4.47 12.61
C GLN A 151 -12.24 5.48 11.96
N ILE A 152 -11.92 5.31 10.68
CA ILE A 152 -11.03 6.21 9.93
C ILE A 152 -11.68 7.58 9.75
N ILE A 153 -12.98 7.62 9.44
CA ILE A 153 -13.74 8.87 9.30
C ILE A 153 -13.86 9.57 10.66
N GLU A 154 -14.20 8.82 11.72
CA GLU A 154 -14.31 9.35 13.09
C GLU A 154 -12.98 9.91 13.62
N MET A 155 -11.85 9.34 13.21
CA MET A 155 -10.53 9.90 13.53
C MET A 155 -10.26 11.23 12.79
N GLY A 156 -11.03 11.58 11.78
CA GLY A 156 -10.86 12.80 10.99
C GLY A 156 -9.69 12.74 10.00
N VAL A 157 -9.34 11.55 9.48
CA VAL A 157 -8.29 11.41 8.47
C VAL A 157 -8.69 12.19 7.21
N ASP A 158 -7.77 13.02 6.71
CA ASP A 158 -8.07 14.00 5.66
C ASP A 158 -8.11 13.38 4.25
N SER A 159 -7.36 12.29 4.01
CA SER A 159 -7.27 11.66 2.68
C SER A 159 -7.04 10.16 2.77
N LEU A 160 -7.71 9.41 1.88
CA LEU A 160 -7.60 7.96 1.74
C LEU A 160 -6.89 7.61 0.44
N LYS A 161 -5.85 6.78 0.53
CA LYS A 161 -5.01 6.40 -0.61
C LYS A 161 -5.20 4.95 -1.01
N ILE A 162 -5.39 4.73 -2.30
CA ILE A 162 -5.47 3.40 -2.91
C ILE A 162 -4.18 3.15 -3.69
N GLU A 163 -3.50 2.03 -3.44
CA GLU A 163 -2.34 1.62 -4.21
C GLU A 163 -2.77 0.78 -5.41
N GLY A 164 -2.54 1.29 -6.59
CA GLY A 164 -2.95 0.64 -7.83
C GLY A 164 -1.97 0.81 -8.99
N ARG A 165 -0.69 1.12 -8.72
CA ARG A 165 0.30 1.46 -9.75
C ARG A 165 0.46 0.41 -10.85
N LEU A 166 0.42 -0.89 -10.48
CA LEU A 166 0.53 -2.02 -11.42
C LEU A 166 -0.79 -2.81 -11.52
N LYS A 167 -1.89 -2.16 -11.24
CA LYS A 167 -3.24 -2.72 -11.37
C LYS A 167 -3.92 -2.15 -12.61
N THR A 168 -4.92 -2.85 -13.11
CA THR A 168 -5.70 -2.42 -14.27
C THR A 168 -6.61 -1.24 -13.94
N GLU A 169 -7.06 -0.55 -14.98
CA GLU A 169 -8.05 0.51 -14.87
C GLU A 169 -9.36 0.00 -14.26
N TYR A 170 -9.77 -1.23 -14.65
CA TYR A 170 -10.94 -1.89 -14.07
C TYR A 170 -10.80 -2.09 -12.55
N TYR A 171 -9.64 -2.57 -12.09
CA TYR A 171 -9.37 -2.69 -10.66
C TYR A 171 -9.51 -1.35 -9.95
N LEU A 172 -8.87 -0.31 -10.49
CA LEU A 172 -8.90 1.03 -9.89
C LEU A 172 -10.33 1.58 -9.86
N ALA A 173 -11.06 1.50 -10.96
CA ALA A 173 -12.44 1.97 -11.05
C ALA A 173 -13.33 1.24 -10.04
N SER A 174 -13.22 -0.08 -9.94
CA SER A 174 -13.99 -0.90 -9.01
C SER A 174 -13.69 -0.55 -7.56
N VAL A 175 -12.42 -0.50 -7.18
CA VAL A 175 -12.00 -0.22 -5.80
C VAL A 175 -12.40 1.19 -5.39
N VAL A 176 -12.14 2.19 -6.24
CA VAL A 176 -12.50 3.60 -5.95
C VAL A 176 -14.00 3.74 -5.78
N ASN A 177 -14.80 3.13 -6.67
CA ASN A 177 -16.26 3.15 -6.57
C ASN A 177 -16.75 2.52 -5.27
N VAL A 178 -16.19 1.37 -4.88
CA VAL A 178 -16.57 0.69 -3.63
C VAL A 178 -16.25 1.57 -2.41
N TYR A 179 -15.05 2.14 -2.33
CA TYR A 179 -14.69 3.00 -1.20
C TYR A 179 -15.51 4.29 -1.18
N ARG A 180 -15.80 4.88 -2.35
CA ARG A 180 -16.66 6.08 -2.42
C ARG A 180 -18.06 5.80 -1.88
N ASN A 181 -18.70 4.73 -2.36
CA ASN A 181 -20.02 4.33 -1.89
C ASN A 181 -20.02 3.97 -0.40
N ALA A 182 -18.97 3.31 0.10
CA ALA A 182 -18.86 2.97 1.52
C ALA A 182 -18.79 4.21 2.41
N ILE A 183 -18.03 5.23 1.99
CA ILE A 183 -17.94 6.50 2.71
C ILE A 183 -19.29 7.23 2.68
N ASP A 184 -19.92 7.32 1.51
CA ASP A 184 -21.20 8.02 1.35
C ASP A 184 -22.31 7.37 2.16
N ASP A 185 -22.41 6.03 2.14
CA ASP A 185 -23.39 5.29 2.93
C ASP A 185 -23.15 5.45 4.44
N TYR A 186 -21.90 5.39 4.89
CA TYR A 186 -21.56 5.63 6.29
C TYR A 186 -21.93 7.06 6.71
N MET A 187 -21.59 8.06 5.90
CA MET A 187 -21.92 9.46 6.21
C MET A 187 -23.43 9.72 6.22
N ALA A 188 -24.20 9.02 5.38
CA ALA A 188 -25.65 9.15 5.34
C ALA A 188 -26.34 8.42 6.50
N ASN A 189 -25.85 7.25 6.92
CA ASN A 189 -26.44 6.44 7.99
C ASN A 189 -25.35 5.63 8.73
N PRO A 190 -24.69 6.22 9.72
CA PRO A 190 -23.60 5.55 10.47
C PRO A 190 -24.05 4.25 11.16
N GLU A 191 -25.24 4.20 11.74
CA GLU A 191 -25.75 3.03 12.48
C GLU A 191 -26.10 1.86 11.54
N GLY A 192 -26.44 2.16 10.29
CA GLY A 192 -26.79 1.16 9.29
C GLY A 192 -25.63 0.72 8.41
N TYR A 193 -24.38 1.11 8.72
CA TYR A 193 -23.22 0.76 7.90
C TYR A 193 -22.96 -0.74 7.88
N ASP A 194 -23.10 -1.35 6.71
CA ASP A 194 -22.75 -2.75 6.45
C ASP A 194 -21.62 -2.86 5.43
N TYR A 195 -20.43 -3.21 5.93
CA TYR A 195 -19.25 -3.39 5.10
C TYR A 195 -19.27 -4.67 4.25
N THR A 196 -20.15 -5.64 4.56
CA THR A 196 -20.12 -6.97 3.93
C THR A 196 -20.44 -6.92 2.44
N LYS A 197 -21.35 -6.04 2.03
CA LYS A 197 -21.64 -5.81 0.62
C LYS A 197 -20.44 -5.27 -0.17
N TYR A 198 -19.66 -4.38 0.43
CA TYR A 198 -18.46 -3.80 -0.16
C TYR A 198 -17.32 -4.81 -0.24
N LEU A 199 -17.14 -5.61 0.81
CA LEU A 199 -16.12 -6.67 0.83
C LEU A 199 -16.38 -7.67 -0.31
N LYS A 200 -17.63 -8.11 -0.52
CA LYS A 200 -18.00 -9.00 -1.63
C LYS A 200 -17.68 -8.40 -3.01
N GLU A 201 -17.83 -7.09 -3.19
CA GLU A 201 -17.43 -6.43 -4.44
C GLU A 201 -15.91 -6.39 -4.61
N LEU A 202 -15.16 -6.12 -3.53
CA LEU A 202 -13.69 -6.12 -3.56
C LEU A 202 -13.09 -7.52 -3.79
N GLU A 203 -13.80 -8.58 -3.41
CA GLU A 203 -13.38 -9.97 -3.67
C GLU A 203 -13.52 -10.38 -5.15
N LYS A 204 -14.27 -9.63 -5.96
CA LYS A 204 -14.41 -9.88 -7.40
C LYS A 204 -13.20 -9.41 -8.19
N VAL A 205 -12.41 -8.50 -7.66
CA VAL A 205 -11.19 -8.02 -8.33
C VAL A 205 -9.98 -8.86 -7.95
N LYS A 206 -9.00 -8.91 -8.85
CA LYS A 206 -7.79 -9.70 -8.65
C LYS A 206 -6.99 -9.23 -7.44
N THR A 207 -6.94 -10.04 -6.37
CA THR A 207 -6.15 -9.76 -5.16
C THR A 207 -5.33 -10.99 -4.77
N ARG A 208 -4.36 -10.81 -3.87
CA ARG A 208 -3.59 -11.90 -3.23
C ARG A 208 -4.12 -12.26 -1.86
N GLY A 209 -5.42 -12.16 -1.67
CA GLY A 209 -6.04 -12.16 -0.37
C GLY A 209 -6.02 -10.76 0.26
N LEU A 210 -6.88 -10.56 1.22
CA LEU A 210 -7.07 -9.26 1.88
C LEU A 210 -6.61 -9.33 3.33
N THR A 211 -6.01 -8.26 3.82
CA THR A 211 -5.55 -8.13 5.21
C THR A 211 -5.69 -6.70 5.69
N THR A 212 -5.87 -6.51 6.98
CA THR A 212 -5.78 -5.19 7.63
C THR A 212 -4.34 -4.78 7.92
N PHE A 213 -3.37 -5.64 7.61
CA PHE A 213 -1.96 -5.46 7.91
C PHE A 213 -1.75 -5.11 9.39
N TYR A 214 -1.03 -4.07 9.74
CA TYR A 214 -0.79 -3.67 11.13
C TYR A 214 -1.87 -2.73 11.72
N PHE A 215 -2.88 -2.36 10.94
CA PHE A 215 -3.85 -1.34 11.38
C PHE A 215 -4.54 -1.72 12.69
N ASN A 216 -5.04 -2.95 12.79
CA ASN A 216 -5.72 -3.43 13.99
C ASN A 216 -4.79 -4.06 15.02
N ASP A 217 -3.75 -4.76 14.58
CA ASP A 217 -2.81 -5.47 15.44
C ASP A 217 -1.38 -5.33 14.91
N ARG A 218 -0.52 -4.71 15.69
CA ARG A 218 0.90 -4.54 15.36
C ARG A 218 1.65 -5.87 15.25
N ASN A 219 1.17 -6.92 15.88
CA ASN A 219 1.77 -8.26 15.85
C ASN A 219 1.12 -9.16 14.80
N ASN A 220 0.22 -8.63 13.99
CA ASN A 220 -0.42 -9.38 12.92
C ASN A 220 0.65 -9.97 11.98
N ARG A 221 0.60 -11.29 11.80
CA ARG A 221 1.46 -12.03 10.88
C ARG A 221 0.71 -12.61 9.68
N ASP A 222 -0.62 -12.45 9.63
CA ASP A 222 -1.48 -12.92 8.54
C ASP A 222 -1.47 -11.97 7.34
N PHE A 223 -0.30 -11.56 6.91
CA PHE A 223 -0.14 -10.68 5.75
C PHE A 223 0.68 -11.30 4.61
N GLN A 224 1.14 -12.54 4.78
CA GLN A 224 1.81 -13.29 3.72
C GLN A 224 0.83 -14.26 3.07
N GLU A 225 0.88 -14.36 1.76
CA GLU A 225 0.17 -15.38 0.99
C GLU A 225 1.19 -16.45 0.59
N TYR A 226 0.98 -17.66 1.09
CA TYR A 226 1.84 -18.81 0.78
C TYR A 226 1.17 -19.77 -0.20
N GLU A 227 -0.15 -19.70 -0.34
CA GLU A 227 -0.93 -20.50 -1.27
C GLU A 227 -1.43 -19.58 -2.40
N GLY A 228 -1.07 -19.92 -3.63
CA GLY A 228 -1.59 -19.25 -4.81
C GLY A 228 -3.11 -19.39 -4.87
N LYS A 229 -3.85 -18.34 -4.53
CA LYS A 229 -5.31 -18.38 -4.67
C LYS A 229 -5.68 -18.57 -6.13
N GLN A 230 -6.46 -19.61 -6.40
CA GLN A 230 -7.18 -19.74 -7.66
C GLN A 230 -8.05 -18.51 -7.85
N TYR A 231 -7.80 -17.78 -8.92
CA TYR A 231 -8.65 -16.66 -9.30
C TYR A 231 -9.99 -17.22 -9.76
N ASN A 232 -11.07 -16.75 -9.18
CA ASN A 232 -12.34 -16.84 -9.87
C ASN A 232 -12.19 -16.06 -11.19
N PRO A 233 -12.27 -16.73 -12.34
CA PRO A 233 -12.21 -16.00 -13.59
C PRO A 233 -13.36 -14.99 -13.58
N CYS A 234 -13.01 -13.72 -13.63
CA CYS A 234 -14.02 -12.69 -13.81
C CYS A 234 -14.72 -13.00 -15.14
N LEU A 235 -16.05 -13.11 -15.09
CA LEU A 235 -16.87 -13.36 -16.27
C LEU A 235 -16.81 -12.20 -17.28
N LEU A 236 -16.18 -11.11 -16.92
CA LEU A 236 -15.86 -10.00 -17.82
C LEU A 236 -14.45 -10.23 -18.37
N TYR A 237 -14.40 -10.39 -19.68
CA TYR A 237 -13.19 -10.43 -20.47
C TYR A 237 -12.38 -9.17 -20.17
N THR A 238 -11.35 -9.30 -19.35
CA THR A 238 -10.43 -8.22 -19.07
C THR A 238 -9.09 -8.60 -19.69
N SER A 239 -8.39 -7.62 -20.23
CA SER A 239 -7.04 -7.72 -20.77
C SER A 239 -5.98 -8.17 -19.73
N ASP A 240 -6.41 -8.64 -18.56
CA ASP A 240 -5.57 -9.16 -17.48
C ASP A 240 -5.06 -10.58 -17.72
N ALA A 241 -5.37 -11.16 -18.88
CA ALA A 241 -4.94 -12.50 -19.29
C ALA A 241 -3.66 -12.47 -20.15
N ALA A 242 -2.90 -11.39 -20.14
CA ALA A 242 -1.60 -11.29 -20.83
C ALA A 242 -0.46 -11.12 -19.83
#